data_599fe88905f2b9677cdb8f2a7b5ee213
#
_entry.id   599fe88905f2b9677cdb8f2a7b5ee213
#
_cell.length_a   1.000
_cell.length_b   1.000
_cell.length_c   1.000
_cell.angle_alpha   90.00
_cell.angle_beta   90.00
_cell.angle_gamma   90.00
#
_symmetry.space_group_name_H-M   'P 1'
#
loop_
_entity.id
_entity.type
_entity.pdbx_description
1 polymer ?
#
loop_
_entity_poly.entity_id
_entity_poly.type
_entity_poly.pdbx_seq_one_letter_code
_entity_poly.pdbx_strand_id
1 'polypeptide(L)'
;MDKTKPKVNGIKLHKKRTLNLTEYMLKLEPSALLGRGLRRECYFHPEDENKCIKIVVAGDHKETVREQLYYRLLEKRNIAWKMLAKFYGNVETNLGEGAVFELIRDYNGKVSKTLVHYFSANNETDRNDQYLYQALLRLKQYLLKWKIVTISLKPQNIVYKKTNESEGFLVVIDNIGNSDFIPICNYVGWMATRKIHRKWQRFEDLLTED
;
A
#
# COMPACT_ATOMS: atom_id res chain seq x y z
N MET A 1 -14.91 39.18 -67.60
CA MET A 1 -14.17 39.26 -66.30
C MET A 1 -14.73 38.18 -65.37
N ASP A 2 -14.07 37.06 -65.42
CA ASP A 2 -14.48 35.82 -64.73
C ASP A 2 -13.76 35.78 -63.35
N LYS A 3 -14.52 35.62 -62.27
CA LYS A 3 -13.99 35.45 -60.92
C LYS A 3 -14.31 34.08 -60.43
N THR A 4 -13.44 33.14 -60.71
CA THR A 4 -13.44 31.81 -60.18
C THR A 4 -13.03 31.83 -58.69
N LYS A 5 -13.93 31.35 -57.78
CA LYS A 5 -13.66 31.10 -56.36
C LYS A 5 -12.96 29.73 -56.22
N PRO A 6 -11.94 29.59 -55.35
CA PRO A 6 -11.31 28.30 -55.08
C PRO A 6 -12.19 27.44 -54.18
N LYS A 7 -12.37 26.15 -54.59
CA LYS A 7 -13.00 25.09 -53.77
C LYS A 7 -12.09 24.75 -52.60
N VAL A 8 -12.63 24.86 -51.36
CA VAL A 8 -12.00 24.37 -50.16
C VAL A 8 -12.30 22.88 -50.00
N ASN A 9 -11.24 22.06 -50.10
CA ASN A 9 -11.31 20.62 -49.93
C ASN A 9 -11.70 20.26 -48.48
N GLY A 10 -12.74 19.44 -48.32
CA GLY A 10 -13.24 18.93 -47.05
C GLY A 10 -12.18 18.11 -46.32
N ILE A 11 -11.83 18.57 -45.13
CA ILE A 11 -11.06 17.80 -44.15
C ILE A 11 -11.98 16.70 -43.62
N LYS A 12 -11.70 15.44 -44.02
CA LYS A 12 -12.33 14.26 -43.41
C LYS A 12 -11.93 14.22 -41.93
N LEU A 13 -12.86 14.56 -41.06
CA LEU A 13 -12.77 14.28 -39.62
C LEU A 13 -12.64 12.75 -39.42
N HIS A 14 -11.43 12.35 -39.00
CA HIS A 14 -11.23 10.99 -38.51
C HIS A 14 -12.14 10.78 -37.28
N LYS A 15 -13.08 9.83 -37.41
CA LYS A 15 -13.86 9.31 -36.27
C LYS A 15 -12.88 9.01 -35.14
N LYS A 16 -12.96 9.79 -34.04
CA LYS A 16 -12.36 9.40 -32.75
C LYS A 16 -12.87 8.00 -32.44
N ARG A 17 -11.99 7.01 -32.44
CA ARG A 17 -12.23 5.71 -31.83
C ARG A 17 -12.52 5.99 -30.35
N THR A 18 -13.77 5.94 -29.97
CA THR A 18 -14.19 5.82 -28.58
C THR A 18 -13.64 4.48 -28.13
N LEU A 19 -12.54 4.48 -27.41
CA LEU A 19 -12.09 3.30 -26.68
C LEU A 19 -13.21 2.96 -25.71
N ASN A 20 -13.87 1.84 -25.91
CA ASN A 20 -14.84 1.30 -24.97
C ASN A 20 -14.09 1.00 -23.66
N LEU A 21 -14.22 1.88 -22.68
CA LEU A 21 -13.68 1.73 -21.32
C LEU A 21 -14.33 0.56 -20.54
N THR A 22 -15.27 -0.14 -21.14
CA THR A 22 -16.00 -1.28 -20.55
C THR A 22 -15.29 -2.63 -20.68
N GLU A 23 -14.08 -2.71 -21.25
CA GLU A 23 -13.49 -4.01 -21.64
C GLU A 23 -12.35 -4.51 -20.74
N TYR A 24 -11.92 -3.80 -19.70
CA TYR A 24 -10.80 -4.27 -18.88
C TYR A 24 -11.14 -4.30 -17.38
N MET A 25 -12.06 -5.18 -17.03
CA MET A 25 -12.37 -5.50 -15.64
C MET A 25 -11.58 -6.75 -15.23
N LEU A 26 -10.73 -6.63 -14.21
CA LEU A 26 -9.98 -7.77 -13.69
C LEU A 26 -10.91 -8.74 -12.97
N LYS A 27 -10.77 -10.02 -13.28
CA LYS A 27 -11.52 -11.08 -12.62
C LYS A 27 -10.75 -11.62 -11.43
N LEU A 28 -11.28 -11.41 -10.23
CA LEU A 28 -10.74 -11.95 -8.99
C LEU A 28 -11.49 -13.23 -8.64
N GLU A 29 -10.76 -14.34 -8.60
CA GLU A 29 -11.30 -15.64 -8.21
C GLU A 29 -11.20 -15.82 -6.68
N PRO A 30 -12.13 -16.53 -6.04
CA PRO A 30 -12.07 -16.82 -4.60
C PRO A 30 -10.76 -17.51 -4.17
N SER A 31 -10.18 -18.34 -5.05
CA SER A 31 -8.89 -19.02 -4.83
C SER A 31 -7.69 -18.06 -4.80
N ALA A 32 -7.83 -16.86 -5.32
CA ALA A 32 -6.81 -15.80 -5.29
C ALA A 32 -6.83 -14.97 -4.00
N LEU A 33 -7.69 -15.30 -3.02
CA LEU A 33 -7.76 -14.60 -1.75
C LEU A 33 -6.46 -14.80 -0.96
N LEU A 34 -5.74 -13.72 -0.72
CA LEU A 34 -4.50 -13.68 0.06
C LEU A 34 -4.76 -13.53 1.56
N GLY A 35 -5.77 -12.74 1.92
CA GLY A 35 -6.15 -12.49 3.30
C GLY A 35 -7.40 -11.64 3.43
N ARG A 36 -8.04 -11.75 4.60
CA ARG A 36 -9.27 -11.04 4.94
C ARG A 36 -9.09 -10.24 6.22
N GLY A 37 -9.33 -8.94 6.15
CA GLY A 37 -9.44 -8.05 7.29
C GLY A 37 -10.89 -7.74 7.64
N LEU A 38 -11.10 -6.88 8.64
CA LEU A 38 -12.47 -6.47 9.05
C LEU A 38 -13.23 -5.71 7.96
N ARG A 39 -12.55 -4.95 7.13
CA ARG A 39 -13.15 -4.05 6.13
C ARG A 39 -12.67 -4.29 4.71
N ARG A 40 -11.55 -4.97 4.53
CA ARG A 40 -10.92 -5.20 3.23
C ARG A 40 -10.51 -6.66 3.07
N GLU A 41 -10.67 -7.15 1.86
CA GLU A 41 -10.09 -8.39 1.38
C GLU A 41 -8.92 -8.08 0.46
N CYS A 42 -7.86 -8.86 0.53
CA CYS A 42 -6.68 -8.75 -0.30
C CYS A 42 -6.58 -9.98 -1.20
N TYR A 43 -6.44 -9.75 -2.51
CA TYR A 43 -6.33 -10.79 -3.52
C TYR A 43 -4.98 -10.69 -4.24
N PHE A 44 -4.46 -11.81 -4.71
CA PHE A 44 -3.39 -11.80 -5.69
C PHE A 44 -3.86 -11.07 -6.96
N HIS A 45 -2.98 -10.25 -7.54
CA HIS A 45 -3.28 -9.64 -8.83
C HIS A 45 -3.20 -10.72 -9.93
N PRO A 46 -4.23 -10.89 -10.80
CA PRO A 46 -4.27 -12.00 -11.74
C PRO A 46 -3.19 -11.96 -12.83
N GLU A 47 -2.63 -10.78 -13.10
CA GLU A 47 -1.67 -10.55 -14.18
C GLU A 47 -0.27 -10.13 -13.70
N ASP A 48 -0.07 -9.90 -12.40
CA ASP A 48 1.22 -9.45 -11.85
C ASP A 48 1.46 -10.06 -10.47
N GLU A 49 2.32 -11.04 -10.41
CA GLU A 49 2.65 -11.77 -9.19
C GLU A 49 3.26 -10.91 -8.07
N ASN A 50 3.76 -9.71 -8.42
CA ASN A 50 4.36 -8.76 -7.48
C ASN A 50 3.35 -7.73 -6.98
N LYS A 51 2.06 -7.91 -7.27
CA LYS A 51 0.98 -7.02 -6.85
C LYS A 51 -0.14 -7.77 -6.15
N CYS A 52 -0.88 -7.04 -5.33
CA CYS A 52 -2.13 -7.48 -4.74
C CYS A 52 -3.20 -6.39 -4.91
N ILE A 53 -4.46 -6.80 -4.85
CA ILE A 53 -5.61 -5.92 -4.99
C ILE A 53 -6.40 -5.96 -3.69
N LYS A 54 -6.64 -4.80 -3.08
CA LYS A 54 -7.45 -4.67 -1.87
C LYS A 54 -8.83 -4.16 -2.23
N ILE A 55 -9.85 -4.95 -1.89
CA ILE A 55 -11.28 -4.65 -2.10
C ILE A 55 -11.91 -4.26 -0.77
N VAL A 56 -12.70 -3.20 -0.75
CA VAL A 56 -13.51 -2.82 0.42
C VAL A 56 -14.76 -3.70 0.45
N VAL A 57 -14.92 -4.47 1.51
CA VAL A 57 -16.05 -5.40 1.69
C VAL A 57 -17.03 -4.96 2.78
N ALA A 58 -16.62 -4.00 3.63
CA ALA A 58 -17.48 -3.44 4.68
C ALA A 58 -17.10 -1.99 5.01
N GLY A 59 -18.10 -1.16 5.33
CA GLY A 59 -17.90 0.25 5.65
C GLY A 59 -17.91 1.16 4.43
N ASP A 60 -17.45 2.40 4.61
CA ASP A 60 -17.36 3.39 3.53
C ASP A 60 -15.93 3.46 2.95
N HIS A 61 -15.83 4.02 1.75
CA HIS A 61 -14.56 4.21 1.04
C HIS A 61 -13.69 5.36 1.58
N LYS A 62 -14.15 6.09 2.59
CA LYS A 62 -13.45 7.30 3.09
C LYS A 62 -12.04 7.01 3.60
N GLU A 63 -11.86 5.86 4.28
CA GLU A 63 -10.53 5.46 4.77
C GLU A 63 -9.59 5.17 3.60
N THR A 64 -10.08 4.46 2.58
CA THR A 64 -9.32 4.18 1.36
C THR A 64 -8.92 5.46 0.63
N VAL A 65 -9.86 6.39 0.47
CA VAL A 65 -9.59 7.68 -0.18
C VAL A 65 -8.53 8.48 0.61
N ARG A 66 -8.63 8.53 1.95
CA ARG A 66 -7.62 9.20 2.79
C ARG A 66 -6.24 8.56 2.67
N GLU A 67 -6.18 7.25 2.66
CA GLU A 67 -4.93 6.49 2.48
C GLU A 67 -4.31 6.83 1.12
N GLN A 68 -5.08 6.79 0.03
CA GLN A 68 -4.61 7.13 -1.31
C GLN A 68 -4.14 8.58 -1.44
N LEU A 69 -4.85 9.54 -0.83
CA LEU A 69 -4.42 10.94 -0.77
C LEU A 69 -3.08 11.08 -0.04
N TYR A 70 -2.88 10.29 1.02
CA TYR A 70 -1.63 10.31 1.75
C TYR A 70 -0.48 9.69 0.93
N TYR A 71 -0.72 8.61 0.18
CA TYR A 71 0.25 8.05 -0.77
C TYR A 71 0.69 9.09 -1.80
N ARG A 72 -0.24 9.84 -2.40
CA ARG A 72 0.07 10.96 -3.33
C ARG A 72 0.93 12.04 -2.67
N LEU A 73 0.70 12.33 -1.39
CA LEU A 73 1.55 13.27 -0.63
C LEU A 73 2.97 12.72 -0.46
N LEU A 74 3.11 11.42 -0.15
CA LEU A 74 4.42 10.77 0.00
C LEU A 74 5.18 10.72 -1.33
N GLU A 75 4.50 10.49 -2.45
CA GLU A 75 5.07 10.60 -3.80
C GLU A 75 5.63 11.99 -4.08
N LYS A 76 4.84 13.04 -3.80
CA LYS A 76 5.30 14.44 -3.94
C LYS A 76 6.50 14.76 -3.05
N ARG A 77 6.65 14.09 -1.91
CA ARG A 77 7.81 14.22 -1.01
C ARG A 77 9.02 13.42 -1.48
N ASN A 78 8.88 12.63 -2.53
CA ASN A 78 9.93 11.79 -3.10
C ASN A 78 10.61 10.90 -2.06
N ILE A 79 9.81 10.20 -1.25
CA ILE A 79 10.31 9.28 -0.22
C ILE A 79 11.00 8.06 -0.83
N ALA A 80 11.90 7.42 -0.06
CA ALA A 80 12.40 6.11 -0.44
C ALA A 80 11.37 5.03 -0.08
N TRP A 81 10.84 4.30 -1.05
CA TRP A 81 9.77 3.29 -0.88
C TRP A 81 10.25 1.94 -0.33
N LYS A 82 11.42 1.88 0.30
CA LYS A 82 12.03 0.61 0.71
C LYS A 82 11.24 -0.14 1.80
N MET A 83 10.63 0.60 2.74
CA MET A 83 9.97 0.01 3.93
C MET A 83 8.47 0.35 3.98
N LEU A 84 7.89 0.67 2.84
CA LEU A 84 6.48 0.94 2.65
C LEU A 84 6.04 0.36 1.31
N ALA A 85 5.01 -0.52 1.32
CA ALA A 85 4.44 -1.07 0.09
C ALA A 85 3.92 0.04 -0.81
N LYS A 86 4.27 0.01 -2.10
CA LYS A 86 3.82 1.00 -3.07
C LYS A 86 2.34 0.86 -3.39
N PHE A 87 1.69 1.98 -3.64
CA PHE A 87 0.36 2.05 -4.22
C PHE A 87 0.49 2.32 -5.73
N TYR A 88 -0.23 1.55 -6.55
CA TYR A 88 -0.15 1.63 -8.02
C TYR A 88 -1.41 2.21 -8.68
N GLY A 89 -2.39 2.63 -7.89
CA GLY A 89 -3.67 3.13 -8.40
C GLY A 89 -4.83 2.17 -8.18
N ASN A 90 -5.96 2.49 -8.79
CA ASN A 90 -7.17 1.69 -8.69
C ASN A 90 -7.44 0.93 -10.00
N VAL A 91 -8.16 -0.17 -9.89
CA VAL A 91 -8.63 -1.00 -11.01
C VAL A 91 -10.09 -1.39 -10.80
N GLU A 92 -10.83 -1.57 -11.89
CA GLU A 92 -12.17 -2.16 -11.85
C GLU A 92 -12.06 -3.68 -11.79
N THR A 93 -12.82 -4.30 -10.88
CA THR A 93 -12.87 -5.75 -10.72
C THR A 93 -14.32 -6.26 -10.67
N ASN A 94 -14.52 -7.56 -10.84
CA ASN A 94 -15.82 -8.21 -10.64
C ASN A 94 -16.37 -8.09 -9.20
N LEU A 95 -15.55 -7.64 -8.23
CA LEU A 95 -15.92 -7.40 -6.84
C LEU A 95 -16.03 -5.89 -6.51
N GLY A 96 -15.99 -5.02 -7.53
CA GLY A 96 -15.98 -3.57 -7.41
C GLY A 96 -14.58 -2.96 -7.58
N GLU A 97 -14.45 -1.66 -7.31
CA GLU A 97 -13.18 -0.94 -7.41
C GLU A 97 -12.17 -1.48 -6.38
N GLY A 98 -10.99 -1.85 -6.85
CA GLY A 98 -9.89 -2.36 -6.07
C GLY A 98 -8.67 -1.43 -6.07
N ALA A 99 -7.99 -1.33 -4.95
CA ALA A 99 -6.74 -0.60 -4.80
C ALA A 99 -5.54 -1.55 -4.98
N VAL A 100 -4.67 -1.24 -5.95
CA VAL A 100 -3.49 -2.07 -6.29
C VAL A 100 -2.30 -1.66 -5.46
N PHE A 101 -1.70 -2.63 -4.78
CA PHE A 101 -0.50 -2.43 -3.95
C PHE A 101 0.61 -3.40 -4.32
N GLU A 102 1.83 -3.07 -3.93
CA GLU A 102 2.97 -3.98 -3.98
C GLU A 102 2.73 -5.18 -3.06
N LEU A 103 2.90 -6.38 -3.61
CA LEU A 103 2.93 -7.62 -2.85
C LEU A 103 4.37 -7.93 -2.44
N ILE A 104 4.61 -7.92 -1.15
CA ILE A 104 5.96 -8.09 -0.63
C ILE A 104 6.32 -9.58 -0.63
N ARG A 105 7.46 -9.90 -1.28
CA ARG A 105 7.99 -11.26 -1.37
C ARG A 105 9.40 -11.34 -0.83
N ASP A 106 9.71 -12.47 -0.23
CA ASP A 106 11.03 -12.85 0.23
C ASP A 106 11.96 -13.16 -0.94
N TYR A 107 13.26 -13.28 -0.67
CA TYR A 107 14.30 -13.61 -1.67
C TYR A 107 14.03 -14.91 -2.44
N ASN A 108 13.28 -15.86 -1.85
CA ASN A 108 12.90 -17.13 -2.46
C ASN A 108 11.55 -17.09 -3.19
N GLY A 109 10.97 -15.91 -3.40
CA GLY A 109 9.71 -15.70 -4.09
C GLY A 109 8.44 -15.95 -3.26
N LYS A 110 8.55 -16.48 -2.03
CA LYS A 110 7.39 -16.66 -1.15
C LYS A 110 6.84 -15.31 -0.67
N VAL A 111 5.53 -15.23 -0.45
CA VAL A 111 4.92 -14.04 0.15
C VAL A 111 5.46 -13.86 1.56
N SER A 112 5.97 -12.66 1.86
CA SER A 112 6.53 -12.35 3.17
C SER A 112 5.49 -12.44 4.27
N LYS A 113 5.88 -13.00 5.42
CA LYS A 113 4.99 -13.18 6.57
C LYS A 113 4.84 -11.89 7.36
N THR A 114 3.66 -11.70 7.97
CA THR A 114 3.43 -10.58 8.90
C THR A 114 4.19 -10.77 10.21
N LEU A 115 4.38 -9.69 10.95
CA LEU A 115 5.00 -9.76 12.27
C LEU A 115 4.22 -10.64 13.26
N VAL A 116 2.90 -10.80 13.08
CA VAL A 116 2.10 -11.74 13.87
C VAL A 116 2.69 -13.17 13.79
N HIS A 117 3.16 -13.59 12.62
CA HIS A 117 3.78 -14.91 12.44
C HIS A 117 5.03 -15.09 13.31
N TYR A 118 5.87 -14.04 13.41
CA TYR A 118 7.13 -14.09 14.17
C TYR A 118 6.95 -13.92 15.68
N PHE A 119 5.87 -13.26 16.11
CA PHE A 119 5.54 -13.04 17.52
C PHE A 119 4.51 -14.02 18.08
N SER A 120 4.03 -14.99 17.28
CA SER A 120 3.16 -16.04 17.80
C SER A 120 3.92 -16.99 18.73
N ALA A 121 3.23 -17.54 19.74
CA ALA A 121 3.82 -18.43 20.75
C ALA A 121 4.56 -19.65 20.16
N ASN A 122 4.21 -20.07 18.95
CA ASN A 122 4.81 -21.22 18.27
C ASN A 122 6.17 -20.90 17.59
N ASN A 123 6.62 -19.66 17.60
CA ASN A 123 7.85 -19.19 16.91
C ASN A 123 8.80 -18.46 17.87
N GLU A 124 9.01 -18.97 19.08
CA GLU A 124 9.89 -18.33 20.09
C GLU A 124 11.31 -18.09 19.58
N THR A 125 11.85 -19.00 18.75
CA THR A 125 13.19 -18.84 18.15
C THR A 125 13.24 -17.63 17.21
N ASP A 126 12.21 -17.42 16.41
CA ASP A 126 12.11 -16.29 15.49
C ASP A 126 11.88 -14.97 16.25
N ARG A 127 11.18 -15.00 17.40
CA ARG A 127 10.92 -13.83 18.26
C ARG A 127 12.18 -13.24 18.85
N ASN A 128 13.14 -14.06 19.21
CA ASN A 128 14.42 -13.66 19.81
C ASN A 128 15.51 -13.37 18.76
N ASP A 129 15.13 -13.33 17.47
CA ASP A 129 16.08 -13.05 16.39
C ASP A 129 16.61 -11.61 16.48
N GLN A 130 17.92 -11.49 16.67
CA GLN A 130 18.62 -10.22 16.68
C GLN A 130 18.37 -9.40 15.39
N TYR A 131 18.24 -10.07 14.25
CA TYR A 131 17.95 -9.42 12.97
C TYR A 131 16.56 -8.78 12.94
N LEU A 132 15.56 -9.43 13.55
CA LEU A 132 14.20 -8.89 13.67
C LEU A 132 14.19 -7.63 14.53
N TYR A 133 14.91 -7.64 15.67
CA TYR A 133 15.04 -6.47 16.51
C TYR A 133 15.72 -5.29 15.78
N GLN A 134 16.80 -5.56 15.06
CA GLN A 134 17.46 -4.55 14.23
C GLN A 134 16.55 -4.02 13.11
N ALA A 135 15.71 -4.87 12.53
CA ALA A 135 14.74 -4.46 11.53
C ALA A 135 13.66 -3.53 12.10
N LEU A 136 13.23 -3.75 13.35
CA LEU A 136 12.32 -2.85 14.07
C LEU A 136 12.93 -1.46 14.27
N LEU A 137 14.18 -1.38 14.72
CA LEU A 137 14.90 -0.11 14.89
C LEU A 137 15.02 0.64 13.56
N ARG A 138 15.37 -0.06 12.48
CA ARG A 138 15.47 0.52 11.12
C ARG A 138 14.12 1.05 10.62
N LEU A 139 13.02 0.33 10.88
CA LEU A 139 11.68 0.79 10.52
C LEU A 139 11.32 2.07 11.27
N LYS A 140 11.56 2.14 12.60
CA LYS A 140 11.34 3.35 13.41
C LYS A 140 12.07 4.55 12.82
N GLN A 141 13.38 4.37 12.54
CA GLN A 141 14.21 5.41 11.93
C GLN A 141 13.68 5.85 10.55
N TYR A 142 13.25 4.90 9.73
CA TYR A 142 12.69 5.18 8.41
C TYR A 142 11.41 6.04 8.53
N LEU A 143 10.46 5.65 9.39
CA LEU A 143 9.23 6.41 9.61
C LEU A 143 9.52 7.84 10.12
N LEU A 144 10.46 7.98 11.05
CA LEU A 144 10.90 9.27 11.58
C LEU A 144 11.61 10.13 10.53
N LYS A 145 12.51 9.55 9.75
CA LYS A 145 13.25 10.24 8.68
C LYS A 145 12.30 10.84 7.65
N TRP A 146 11.36 10.04 7.16
CA TRP A 146 10.46 10.43 6.09
C TRP A 146 9.14 11.05 6.59
N LYS A 147 9.00 11.20 7.94
CA LYS A 147 7.77 11.72 8.57
C LYS A 147 6.52 10.97 8.11
N ILE A 148 6.62 9.65 8.00
CA ILE A 148 5.50 8.78 7.60
C ILE A 148 4.63 8.50 8.81
N VAL A 149 3.41 8.99 8.78
CA VAL A 149 2.40 8.77 9.83
C VAL A 149 1.55 7.57 9.47
N THR A 150 1.21 6.76 10.46
CA THR A 150 0.30 5.63 10.32
C THR A 150 -1.00 5.87 11.08
N ILE A 151 -2.11 5.38 10.57
CA ILE A 151 -3.40 5.38 11.29
C ILE A 151 -3.26 4.48 12.51
N SER A 152 -2.73 3.27 12.29
CA SER A 152 -2.47 2.28 13.32
C SER A 152 -1.28 1.41 12.90
N LEU A 153 -0.25 1.39 13.72
CA LEU A 153 0.88 0.49 13.55
C LEU A 153 0.56 -0.79 14.36
N LYS A 154 0.39 -1.91 13.67
CA LYS A 154 0.02 -3.20 14.27
C LYS A 154 0.81 -4.33 13.61
N PRO A 155 1.13 -5.44 14.32
CA PRO A 155 1.91 -6.55 13.78
C PRO A 155 1.35 -7.15 12.48
N GLN A 156 0.02 -7.22 12.33
CA GLN A 156 -0.63 -7.72 11.10
C GLN A 156 -0.47 -6.80 9.89
N ASN A 157 -0.10 -5.52 10.08
CA ASN A 157 0.05 -4.52 9.01
C ASN A 157 1.52 -4.32 8.61
N ILE A 158 2.42 -5.16 9.12
CA ILE A 158 3.85 -5.10 8.84
C ILE A 158 4.30 -6.51 8.47
N VAL A 159 5.05 -6.63 7.38
CA VAL A 159 5.68 -7.89 6.99
C VAL A 159 7.19 -7.81 7.17
N TYR A 160 7.81 -8.95 7.47
CA TYR A 160 9.26 -9.09 7.47
C TYR A 160 9.70 -9.68 6.14
N LYS A 161 10.26 -8.85 5.26
CA LYS A 161 10.80 -9.27 3.97
C LYS A 161 12.21 -9.82 4.16
N LYS A 162 12.36 -11.13 4.01
CA LYS A 162 13.68 -11.80 4.03
C LYS A 162 14.46 -11.46 2.76
N THR A 163 15.70 -11.03 2.91
CA THR A 163 16.65 -10.77 1.81
C THR A 163 17.60 -11.93 1.57
N ASN A 164 17.77 -12.78 2.57
CA ASN A 164 18.45 -14.08 2.55
C ASN A 164 17.88 -14.95 3.70
N GLU A 165 18.55 -16.03 4.07
CA GLU A 165 18.07 -16.95 5.11
C GLU A 165 17.99 -16.32 6.50
N SER A 166 18.88 -15.39 6.82
CA SER A 166 19.03 -14.79 8.15
C SER A 166 18.56 -13.35 8.21
N GLU A 167 18.71 -12.57 7.15
CA GLU A 167 18.49 -11.14 7.17
C GLU A 167 17.25 -10.70 6.43
N GLY A 168 16.71 -9.57 6.86
CA GLY A 168 15.57 -8.94 6.22
C GLY A 168 15.32 -7.51 6.72
N PHE A 169 14.21 -6.96 6.30
CA PHE A 169 13.73 -5.67 6.76
C PHE A 169 12.20 -5.64 6.80
N LEU A 170 11.67 -4.75 7.59
CA LEU A 170 10.23 -4.59 7.76
C LEU A 170 9.64 -3.68 6.67
N VAL A 171 8.46 -4.05 6.20
CA VAL A 171 7.67 -3.25 5.26
C VAL A 171 6.27 -3.07 5.80
N VAL A 172 5.82 -1.82 5.93
CA VAL A 172 4.44 -1.50 6.29
C VAL A 172 3.57 -1.69 5.05
N ILE A 173 2.52 -2.50 5.18
CA ILE A 173 1.66 -2.88 4.05
C ILE A 173 0.24 -2.32 4.14
N ASP A 174 -0.14 -1.72 5.28
CA ASP A 174 -1.50 -1.22 5.49
C ASP A 174 -1.57 -0.11 6.55
N ASN A 175 -2.73 0.58 6.61
CA ASN A 175 -3.03 1.63 7.59
C ASN A 175 -2.07 2.83 7.57
N ILE A 176 -1.62 3.21 6.39
CA ILE A 176 -0.82 4.41 6.17
C ILE A 176 -1.73 5.63 6.11
N GLY A 177 -1.30 6.71 6.73
CA GLY A 177 -2.00 7.99 6.70
C GLY A 177 -2.30 8.57 8.07
N ASN A 178 -3.08 9.64 8.06
CA ASN A 178 -3.48 10.37 9.24
C ASN A 178 -5.00 10.29 9.43
N SER A 179 -5.44 9.77 10.57
CA SER A 179 -6.86 9.68 10.94
C SER A 179 -7.41 10.96 11.58
N ASP A 180 -6.57 11.98 11.83
CA ASP A 180 -7.00 13.21 12.47
C ASP A 180 -7.95 13.98 11.54
N PHE A 181 -8.96 14.65 12.11
CA PHE A 181 -9.91 15.48 11.39
C PHE A 181 -9.19 16.63 10.65
N ILE A 182 -8.19 17.24 11.28
CA ILE A 182 -7.29 18.21 10.64
C ILE A 182 -5.92 17.57 10.49
N PRO A 183 -5.45 17.26 9.27
CA PRO A 183 -4.23 16.48 9.06
C PRO A 183 -2.94 17.33 9.18
N ILE A 184 -2.81 18.13 10.24
CA ILE A 184 -1.66 19.04 10.46
C ILE A 184 -0.34 18.27 10.46
N CYS A 185 -0.32 17.06 11.03
CA CYS A 185 0.86 16.20 11.05
C CYS A 185 1.39 15.85 9.65
N ASN A 186 0.57 15.99 8.61
CA ASN A 186 1.02 15.75 7.24
C ASN A 186 1.97 16.86 6.73
N TYR A 187 1.91 18.05 7.32
CA TYR A 187 2.63 19.24 6.86
C TYR A 187 3.62 19.77 7.88
N VAL A 188 3.42 19.52 9.17
CA VAL A 188 4.25 20.02 10.26
C VAL A 188 5.13 18.91 10.83
N GLY A 189 6.42 18.95 10.50
CA GLY A 189 7.37 17.86 10.75
C GLY A 189 7.53 17.46 12.22
N TRP A 190 7.54 18.42 13.18
CA TRP A 190 7.65 18.08 14.60
C TRP A 190 6.40 17.40 15.15
N MET A 191 5.21 17.77 14.64
CA MET A 191 3.94 17.10 15.00
C MET A 191 3.89 15.68 14.45
N ALA A 192 4.36 15.48 13.21
CA ALA A 192 4.53 14.15 12.65
C ALA A 192 5.45 13.29 13.52
N THR A 193 6.61 13.82 13.91
CA THR A 193 7.57 13.13 14.78
C THR A 193 6.93 12.71 16.11
N ARG A 194 6.24 13.63 16.80
CA ARG A 194 5.55 13.34 18.06
C ARG A 194 4.48 12.25 17.88
N LYS A 195 3.72 12.31 16.78
CA LYS A 195 2.69 11.31 16.48
C LYS A 195 3.31 9.94 16.19
N ILE A 196 4.41 9.88 15.42
CA ILE A 196 5.14 8.65 15.15
C ILE A 196 5.64 8.02 16.46
N HIS A 197 6.29 8.77 17.33
CA HIS A 197 6.75 8.25 18.62
C HIS A 197 5.62 7.67 19.48
N ARG A 198 4.48 8.37 19.58
CA ARG A 198 3.31 7.88 20.32
C ARG A 198 2.72 6.60 19.72
N LYS A 199 2.67 6.50 18.37
CA LYS A 199 2.17 5.29 17.69
C LYS A 199 3.17 4.14 17.82
N TRP A 200 4.45 4.45 17.79
CA TRP A 200 5.51 3.47 17.96
C TRP A 200 5.49 2.88 19.37
N GLN A 201 5.35 3.69 20.42
CA GLN A 201 5.26 3.21 21.79
C GLN A 201 4.11 2.20 21.95
N ARG A 202 2.91 2.54 21.46
CA ARG A 202 1.77 1.62 21.48
C ARG A 202 2.00 0.34 20.69
N PHE A 203 2.81 0.40 19.66
CA PHE A 203 3.18 -0.78 18.89
C PHE A 203 4.19 -1.65 19.66
N GLU A 204 5.16 -1.06 20.34
CA GLU A 204 6.07 -1.78 21.22
C GLU A 204 5.30 -2.48 22.36
N ASP A 205 4.32 -1.80 22.96
CA ASP A 205 3.45 -2.38 24.00
C ASP A 205 2.73 -3.64 23.45
N LEU A 206 2.18 -3.58 22.23
CA LEU A 206 1.51 -4.74 21.59
C LEU A 206 2.46 -5.91 21.26
N LEU A 207 3.77 -5.69 21.14
CA LEU A 207 4.73 -6.76 20.92
C LEU A 207 5.17 -7.45 22.22
N THR A 208 4.88 -6.86 23.39
CA THR A 208 5.28 -7.35 24.71
C THR A 208 4.12 -7.93 25.51
N GLU A 209 2.85 -7.71 25.09
CA GLU A 209 1.65 -8.18 25.76
C GLU A 209 1.32 -9.66 25.52
N ASP A 210 2.08 -10.38 24.65
CA ASP A 210 1.98 -11.83 24.39
C ASP A 210 3.18 -12.57 25.07
#